data_033ee45a1a0044b8be5011b1ceffe1b1
#
_entry.id   033ee45a1a0044b8be5011b1ceffe1b1
#
_cell.length_a   1.000
_cell.length_b   1.000
_cell.length_c   1.000
_cell.angle_alpha   90.00
_cell.angle_beta   90.00
_cell.angle_gamma   90.00
#
_symmetry.space_group_name_H-M   'P 1'
#
loop_
_entity.id
_entity.type
_entity.pdbx_description
1 polymer ?
#
loop_
_entity_poly.entity_id
_entity_poly.type
_entity_poly.pdbx_seq_one_letter_code
_entity_poly.pdbx_strand_id
1 'polypeptide(L)'
;MLLKNKTLGSALIIAGTAIGAGMLAMPLTSAGIGFGFTAVLLIGLWLLLTYSGLLFVEVYQTAKRKDDGVATLAENYFGMPGRIISTVSLFVLLYALSAAYMTGGGELLASALPANLFGEEGTHLKTSILLFTIILGAFVVIGTNGVDGITRLLFSGKIFVFIIVLAMMLPEVVPMNLMEMPLDYALILSAGPVFFTSYGFHVVMGSINSYLDGDVKRFRTAIILGTAIPLSAYLLWQLATHGIFNQNEFVTILKENPTLTGLINATKTLTGSDVLSRILPVFYSLALITSFLGVALGLFEGLNDLFKRAKIPANRLSLTMATFIPPLAFALFYPNGFIAALGYAGLLCAFYCLILPIGLAWRVRQQHKNLPYRVAGGNGMLVFELIIGLLIIAIPFLIQAGFLPQVIG
;
A
#
# COMPACT_ATOMS: atom_id res chain seq x y z
N MET A 1 5.57 -26.19 13.37
CA MET A 1 6.92 -25.67 13.72
C MET A 1 7.16 -24.26 13.19
N LEU A 2 6.72 -23.90 11.98
CA LEU A 2 6.86 -22.55 11.38
C LEU A 2 6.20 -21.43 12.21
N LEU A 3 5.03 -21.67 12.82
CA LEU A 3 4.29 -20.69 13.62
C LEU A 3 4.90 -20.36 15.00
N LYS A 4 5.92 -21.12 15.45
CA LYS A 4 6.65 -20.80 16.70
C LYS A 4 7.83 -19.84 16.51
N ASN A 5 8.22 -19.54 15.27
CA ASN A 5 9.31 -18.61 14.99
C ASN A 5 8.78 -17.17 14.89
N LYS A 6 8.91 -16.41 15.97
CA LYS A 6 8.48 -15.01 16.04
C LYS A 6 9.07 -14.13 14.92
N THR A 7 10.30 -14.40 14.47
CA THR A 7 10.96 -13.65 13.38
C THR A 7 10.26 -13.88 12.05
N LEU A 8 9.94 -15.14 11.73
CA LEU A 8 9.20 -15.48 10.51
C LEU A 8 7.77 -14.94 10.56
N GLY A 9 7.10 -15.06 11.73
CA GLY A 9 5.77 -14.47 11.93
C GLY A 9 5.77 -12.96 11.69
N SER A 10 6.77 -12.24 12.20
CA SER A 10 6.95 -10.81 11.98
C SER A 10 7.22 -10.48 10.50
N ALA A 11 8.06 -11.26 9.82
CA ALA A 11 8.32 -11.08 8.39
C ALA A 11 7.04 -11.28 7.56
N LEU A 12 6.21 -12.27 7.90
CA LEU A 12 4.93 -12.49 7.22
C LEU A 12 3.91 -11.38 7.49
N ILE A 13 3.91 -10.77 8.68
CA ILE A 13 3.08 -9.59 8.97
C ILE A 13 3.52 -8.42 8.10
N ILE A 14 4.82 -8.13 8.00
CA ILE A 14 5.37 -7.08 7.13
C ILE A 14 4.98 -7.35 5.67
N ALA A 15 5.24 -8.55 5.16
CA ALA A 15 4.90 -8.93 3.79
C ALA A 15 3.39 -8.83 3.53
N GLY A 16 2.57 -9.28 4.47
CA GLY A 16 1.12 -9.23 4.37
C GLY A 16 0.54 -7.82 4.37
N THR A 17 1.20 -6.91 5.09
CA THR A 17 0.83 -5.48 5.09
C THR A 17 1.17 -4.82 3.74
N ALA A 18 2.31 -5.18 3.14
CA ALA A 18 2.74 -4.65 1.85
C ALA A 18 1.95 -5.25 0.67
N ILE A 19 1.81 -6.60 0.60
CA ILE A 19 1.09 -7.26 -0.50
C ILE A 19 -0.42 -6.98 -0.38
N GLY A 20 -0.86 -5.91 -1.01
CA GLY A 20 -2.24 -5.43 -0.96
C GLY A 20 -2.73 -4.93 -2.31
N ALA A 21 -3.76 -4.09 -2.27
CA ALA A 21 -4.36 -3.50 -3.47
C ALA A 21 -3.40 -2.59 -4.24
N GLY A 22 -2.35 -2.06 -3.60
CA GLY A 22 -1.35 -1.22 -4.29
C GLY A 22 -0.66 -1.94 -5.44
N MET A 23 -0.39 -3.25 -5.32
CA MET A 23 0.23 -4.02 -6.41
C MET A 23 -0.66 -4.11 -7.66
N LEU A 24 -1.99 -3.98 -7.51
CA LEU A 24 -2.92 -4.04 -8.65
C LEU A 24 -2.82 -2.79 -9.53
N ALA A 25 -2.49 -1.65 -8.94
CA ALA A 25 -2.31 -0.39 -9.66
C ALA A 25 -0.96 -0.31 -10.39
N MET A 26 0.02 -1.12 -10.02
CA MET A 26 1.36 -1.06 -10.61
C MET A 26 1.38 -1.28 -12.13
N PRO A 27 0.74 -2.31 -12.73
CA PRO A 27 0.72 -2.47 -14.17
C PRO A 27 0.09 -1.28 -14.89
N LEU A 28 -0.99 -0.72 -14.33
CA LEU A 28 -1.68 0.45 -14.88
C LEU A 28 -0.75 1.67 -14.96
N THR A 29 0.08 1.87 -13.93
CA THR A 29 0.97 3.03 -13.83
C THR A 29 2.32 2.81 -14.50
N SER A 30 2.71 1.57 -14.81
CA SER A 30 3.99 1.23 -15.44
C SER A 30 3.88 0.82 -16.91
N ALA A 31 2.69 0.78 -17.49
CA ALA A 31 2.48 0.35 -18.87
C ALA A 31 3.40 1.06 -19.89
N GLY A 32 3.62 2.38 -19.71
CA GLY A 32 4.49 3.19 -20.57
C GLY A 32 5.98 3.17 -20.18
N ILE A 33 6.38 2.43 -19.14
CA ILE A 33 7.75 2.44 -18.60
C ILE A 33 8.59 1.27 -19.15
N GLY A 34 7.94 0.14 -19.43
CA GLY A 34 8.61 -1.12 -19.76
C GLY A 34 9.10 -1.87 -18.52
N PHE A 35 9.28 -3.20 -18.65
CA PHE A 35 9.60 -4.06 -17.53
C PHE A 35 10.96 -3.74 -16.87
N GLY A 36 12.00 -3.49 -17.69
CA GLY A 36 13.36 -3.29 -17.17
C GLY A 36 13.43 -2.11 -16.19
N PHE A 37 12.89 -0.97 -16.57
CA PHE A 37 12.86 0.23 -15.72
C PHE A 37 11.88 0.12 -14.57
N THR A 38 10.77 -0.60 -14.75
CA THR A 38 9.84 -0.93 -13.66
C THR A 38 10.53 -1.79 -12.60
N ALA A 39 11.34 -2.78 -12.99
CA ALA A 39 12.11 -3.60 -12.07
C ALA A 39 13.18 -2.78 -11.31
N VAL A 40 13.87 -1.87 -12.00
CA VAL A 40 14.83 -0.95 -11.37
C VAL A 40 14.13 -0.05 -10.34
N LEU A 41 12.96 0.50 -10.67
CA LEU A 41 12.15 1.31 -9.76
C LEU A 41 11.74 0.50 -8.52
N LEU A 42 11.24 -0.73 -8.71
CA LEU A 42 10.85 -1.63 -7.61
C LEU A 42 12.01 -1.94 -6.66
N ILE A 43 13.18 -2.30 -7.23
CA ILE A 43 14.37 -2.62 -6.44
C ILE A 43 14.88 -1.37 -5.71
N GLY A 44 14.91 -0.22 -6.38
CA GLY A 44 15.31 1.06 -5.77
C GLY A 44 14.42 1.44 -4.58
N LEU A 45 13.10 1.36 -4.75
CA LEU A 45 12.13 1.65 -3.69
C LEU A 45 12.19 0.61 -2.56
N TRP A 46 12.42 -0.65 -2.88
CA TRP A 46 12.64 -1.70 -1.87
C TRP A 46 13.86 -1.42 -1.00
N LEU A 47 15.00 -1.05 -1.62
CA LEU A 47 16.21 -0.69 -0.87
C LEU A 47 15.96 0.51 0.03
N LEU A 48 15.33 1.57 -0.49
CA LEU A 48 14.99 2.78 0.22
C LEU A 48 14.10 2.50 1.44
N LEU A 49 12.98 1.79 1.22
CA LEU A 49 12.00 1.54 2.29
C LEU A 49 12.47 0.48 3.28
N THR A 50 13.28 -0.50 2.85
CA THR A 50 13.94 -1.44 3.77
C THR A 50 14.93 -0.70 4.68
N TYR A 51 15.72 0.22 4.11
CA TYR A 51 16.64 1.05 4.90
C TYR A 51 15.88 1.91 5.90
N SER A 52 14.83 2.58 5.49
CA SER A 52 13.95 3.34 6.37
C SER A 52 13.33 2.49 7.48
N GLY A 53 12.87 1.28 7.16
CA GLY A 53 12.42 0.31 8.16
C GLY A 53 13.50 -0.03 9.18
N LEU A 54 14.76 -0.16 8.73
CA LEU A 54 15.89 -0.39 9.63
C LEU A 54 16.22 0.84 10.51
N LEU A 55 15.90 2.08 10.07
CA LEU A 55 15.98 3.25 10.93
C LEU A 55 15.02 3.14 12.13
N PHE A 56 13.83 2.57 11.94
CA PHE A 56 12.94 2.29 13.07
C PHE A 56 13.55 1.31 14.06
N VAL A 57 14.33 0.30 13.62
CA VAL A 57 15.06 -0.56 14.55
C VAL A 57 16.05 0.23 15.39
N GLU A 58 16.77 1.19 14.77
CA GLU A 58 17.68 2.10 15.49
C GLU A 58 16.92 2.93 16.53
N VAL A 59 15.79 3.51 16.15
CA VAL A 59 14.95 4.36 17.02
C VAL A 59 14.32 3.56 18.15
N TYR A 60 13.79 2.36 17.89
CA TYR A 60 13.11 1.54 18.90
C TYR A 60 14.02 1.05 20.03
N GLN A 61 15.35 1.04 19.85
CA GLN A 61 16.29 0.77 20.94
C GLN A 61 16.20 1.81 22.07
N THR A 62 15.66 2.98 21.80
CA THR A 62 15.48 4.07 22.78
C THR A 62 14.05 4.16 23.32
N ALA A 63 13.16 3.26 22.92
CA ALA A 63 11.79 3.20 23.41
C ALA A 63 11.78 2.89 24.91
N LYS A 64 10.99 3.65 25.67
CA LYS A 64 10.83 3.43 27.12
C LYS A 64 10.07 2.13 27.43
N ARG A 65 9.12 1.80 26.57
CA ARG A 65 8.31 0.59 26.63
C ARG A 65 8.34 -0.11 25.27
N LYS A 66 8.30 -1.44 25.28
CA LYS A 66 8.34 -2.25 24.05
C LYS A 66 7.12 -2.05 23.15
N ASP A 67 6.01 -1.61 23.73
CA ASP A 67 4.73 -1.34 23.08
C ASP A 67 4.54 0.14 22.68
N ASP A 68 5.57 0.99 22.86
CA ASP A 68 5.51 2.37 22.41
C ASP A 68 5.26 2.43 20.89
N GLY A 69 4.21 3.15 20.49
CA GLY A 69 3.94 3.41 19.08
C GLY A 69 4.84 4.52 18.51
N VAL A 70 4.86 4.64 17.19
CA VAL A 70 5.63 5.67 16.47
C VAL A 70 5.31 7.09 16.97
N ALA A 71 4.03 7.39 17.24
CA ALA A 71 3.60 8.67 17.77
C ALA A 71 4.20 8.99 19.17
N THR A 72 4.37 7.97 20.02
CA THR A 72 5.02 8.12 21.34
C THR A 72 6.51 8.39 21.17
N LEU A 73 7.17 7.70 20.24
CA LEU A 73 8.56 7.98 19.90
C LEU A 73 8.74 9.39 19.35
N ALA A 74 7.84 9.84 18.46
CA ALA A 74 7.85 11.19 17.95
C ALA A 74 7.67 12.26 19.06
N GLU A 75 6.81 11.98 20.05
CA GLU A 75 6.65 12.84 21.23
C GLU A 75 7.94 12.92 22.08
N ASN A 76 8.60 11.79 22.28
CA ASN A 76 9.83 11.75 23.08
C ASN A 76 10.95 12.62 22.50
N TYR A 77 11.02 12.78 21.17
CA TYR A 77 12.09 13.53 20.49
C TYR A 77 11.69 14.91 20.00
N PHE A 78 10.43 15.13 19.72
CA PHE A 78 9.89 16.38 19.14
C PHE A 78 8.77 17.00 19.98
N GLY A 79 8.47 16.42 21.16
CA GLY A 79 7.37 16.88 22.01
C GLY A 79 5.98 16.67 21.40
N MET A 80 5.00 17.40 21.93
CA MET A 80 3.61 17.32 21.47
C MET A 80 3.43 17.58 19.97
N PRO A 81 4.13 18.53 19.32
CA PRO A 81 4.06 18.71 17.86
C PRO A 81 4.42 17.43 17.08
N GLY A 82 5.50 16.74 17.49
CA GLY A 82 5.92 15.48 16.85
C GLY A 82 4.84 14.41 16.95
N ARG A 83 4.19 14.29 18.10
CA ARG A 83 3.07 13.37 18.30
C ARG A 83 1.88 13.72 17.40
N ILE A 84 1.47 14.98 17.37
CA ILE A 84 0.33 15.44 16.56
C ILE A 84 0.59 15.17 15.07
N ILE A 85 1.77 15.61 14.57
CA ILE A 85 2.13 15.46 13.16
C ILE A 85 2.17 13.97 12.75
N SER A 86 2.80 13.11 13.55
CA SER A 86 2.88 11.68 13.24
C SER A 86 1.50 11.00 13.29
N THR A 87 0.63 11.39 14.25
CA THR A 87 -0.72 10.85 14.36
C THR A 87 -1.60 11.30 13.19
N VAL A 88 -1.58 12.60 12.87
CA VAL A 88 -2.36 13.15 11.75
C VAL A 88 -1.91 12.56 10.42
N SER A 89 -0.59 12.47 10.17
CA SER A 89 -0.08 11.88 8.92
C SER A 89 -0.50 10.42 8.76
N LEU A 90 -0.49 9.64 9.84
CA LEU A 90 -0.97 8.26 9.82
C LEU A 90 -2.47 8.20 9.48
N PHE A 91 -3.31 8.98 10.14
CA PHE A 91 -4.75 8.95 9.88
C PHE A 91 -5.09 9.41 8.47
N VAL A 92 -4.48 10.48 7.98
CA VAL A 92 -4.71 10.96 6.61
C VAL A 92 -4.25 9.91 5.59
N LEU A 93 -3.12 9.21 5.85
CA LEU A 93 -2.69 8.07 5.04
C LEU A 93 -3.74 6.94 5.04
N LEU A 94 -4.24 6.53 6.21
CA LEU A 94 -5.26 5.48 6.31
C LEU A 94 -6.58 5.89 5.63
N TYR A 95 -6.97 7.17 5.70
CA TYR A 95 -8.14 7.70 4.96
C TYR A 95 -7.93 7.63 3.45
N ALA A 96 -6.76 8.05 2.94
CA ALA A 96 -6.45 7.99 1.52
C ALA A 96 -6.45 6.55 0.98
N LEU A 97 -5.86 5.61 1.73
CA LEU A 97 -5.89 4.19 1.40
C LEU A 97 -7.32 3.62 1.44
N SER A 98 -8.11 3.98 2.46
CA SER A 98 -9.51 3.56 2.55
C SER A 98 -10.32 4.04 1.34
N ALA A 99 -10.14 5.30 0.93
CA ALA A 99 -10.78 5.88 -0.24
C ALA A 99 -10.40 5.13 -1.53
N ALA A 100 -9.10 4.84 -1.71
CA ALA A 100 -8.63 4.04 -2.84
C ALA A 100 -9.29 2.66 -2.88
N TYR A 101 -9.38 1.98 -1.74
CA TYR A 101 -9.96 0.63 -1.70
C TYR A 101 -11.49 0.63 -1.86
N MET A 102 -12.17 1.69 -1.44
CA MET A 102 -13.61 1.89 -1.70
C MET A 102 -13.87 2.10 -3.20
N THR A 103 -13.07 2.93 -3.87
CA THR A 103 -13.21 3.17 -5.31
C THR A 103 -12.91 1.91 -6.12
N GLY A 104 -11.74 1.28 -5.93
CA GLY A 104 -11.37 0.07 -6.65
C GLY A 104 -12.26 -1.14 -6.33
N GLY A 105 -12.67 -1.30 -5.06
CA GLY A 105 -13.58 -2.37 -4.66
C GLY A 105 -14.99 -2.18 -5.18
N GLY A 106 -15.48 -0.94 -5.19
CA GLY A 106 -16.76 -0.58 -5.79
C GLY A 106 -16.79 -0.78 -7.30
N GLU A 107 -15.70 -0.47 -8.00
CA GLU A 107 -15.53 -0.72 -9.43
C GLU A 107 -15.63 -2.22 -9.76
N LEU A 108 -14.88 -3.06 -9.04
CA LEU A 108 -14.96 -4.52 -9.23
C LEU A 108 -16.35 -5.08 -8.88
N LEU A 109 -17.00 -4.56 -7.86
CA LEU A 109 -18.38 -4.95 -7.54
C LEU A 109 -19.33 -4.53 -8.65
N ALA A 110 -19.22 -3.31 -9.18
CA ALA A 110 -20.03 -2.84 -10.29
C ALA A 110 -19.86 -3.72 -11.53
N SER A 111 -18.63 -4.13 -11.86
CA SER A 111 -18.36 -5.01 -13.01
C SER A 111 -18.87 -6.45 -12.82
N ALA A 112 -19.05 -6.90 -11.58
CA ALA A 112 -19.58 -8.22 -11.25
C ALA A 112 -21.12 -8.28 -11.21
N LEU A 113 -21.78 -7.14 -11.08
CA LEU A 113 -23.23 -7.01 -11.05
C LEU A 113 -23.80 -6.80 -12.46
N PRO A 114 -25.07 -7.17 -12.72
CA PRO A 114 -25.71 -6.87 -14.00
C PRO A 114 -25.64 -5.37 -14.34
N ALA A 115 -25.24 -5.06 -15.55
CA ALA A 115 -25.24 -3.67 -16.03
C ALA A 115 -26.63 -3.06 -15.83
N ASN A 116 -26.67 -1.82 -15.38
CA ASN A 116 -27.89 -1.06 -15.10
C ASN A 116 -28.78 -1.57 -13.94
N LEU A 117 -28.26 -2.49 -13.10
CA LEU A 117 -28.99 -2.93 -11.89
C LEU A 117 -29.43 -1.75 -10.99
N PHE A 118 -28.61 -0.71 -10.92
CA PHE A 118 -28.87 0.50 -10.14
C PHE A 118 -29.03 1.76 -11.00
N GLY A 119 -29.45 1.63 -12.25
CA GLY A 119 -29.65 2.74 -13.18
C GLY A 119 -28.47 2.97 -14.13
N GLU A 120 -28.25 4.22 -14.54
CA GLU A 120 -27.17 4.58 -15.45
C GLU A 120 -25.79 4.30 -14.84
N GLU A 121 -24.78 4.17 -15.70
CA GLU A 121 -23.40 3.75 -15.35
C GLU A 121 -22.83 4.51 -14.14
N GLY A 122 -22.93 5.83 -14.11
CA GLY A 122 -22.45 6.64 -13.00
C GLY A 122 -23.15 6.38 -11.67
N THR A 123 -24.47 6.13 -11.71
CA THR A 123 -25.27 5.76 -10.52
C THR A 123 -24.95 4.34 -10.09
N HIS A 124 -24.81 3.43 -11.05
CA HIS A 124 -24.45 2.03 -10.79
C HIS A 124 -23.10 1.93 -10.06
N LEU A 125 -22.07 2.64 -10.53
CA LEU A 125 -20.76 2.66 -9.89
C LEU A 125 -20.81 3.25 -8.47
N LYS A 126 -21.44 4.41 -8.27
CA LYS A 126 -21.58 5.04 -6.93
C LYS A 126 -22.33 4.15 -5.94
N THR A 127 -23.39 3.50 -6.39
CA THR A 127 -24.15 2.57 -5.56
C THR A 127 -23.32 1.34 -5.19
N SER A 128 -22.53 0.82 -6.13
CA SER A 128 -21.61 -0.29 -5.87
C SER A 128 -20.51 0.09 -4.86
N ILE A 129 -19.96 1.31 -4.93
CA ILE A 129 -19.01 1.84 -3.93
C ILE A 129 -19.68 1.91 -2.55
N LEU A 130 -20.91 2.40 -2.48
CA LEU A 130 -21.66 2.47 -1.22
C LEU A 130 -21.91 1.08 -0.65
N LEU A 131 -22.37 0.11 -1.47
CA LEU A 131 -22.61 -1.27 -1.05
C LEU A 131 -21.34 -1.95 -0.57
N PHE A 132 -20.24 -1.85 -1.31
CA PHE A 132 -18.93 -2.37 -0.91
C PHE A 132 -18.54 -1.84 0.47
N THR A 133 -18.68 -0.52 0.68
CA THR A 133 -18.33 0.14 1.93
C THR A 133 -19.24 -0.31 3.08
N ILE A 134 -20.56 -0.40 2.87
CA ILE A 134 -21.51 -0.83 3.92
C ILE A 134 -21.27 -2.29 4.31
N ILE A 135 -21.15 -3.18 3.33
CA ILE A 135 -20.97 -4.62 3.59
C ILE A 135 -19.69 -4.85 4.38
N LEU A 136 -18.55 -4.36 3.87
CA LEU A 136 -17.26 -4.61 4.53
C LEU A 136 -17.08 -3.75 5.78
N GLY A 137 -17.59 -2.53 5.79
CA GLY A 137 -17.60 -1.66 6.98
C GLY A 137 -18.39 -2.26 8.14
N ALA A 138 -19.48 -2.96 7.87
CA ALA A 138 -20.24 -3.68 8.90
C ALA A 138 -19.38 -4.73 9.62
N PHE A 139 -18.54 -5.48 8.90
CA PHE A 139 -17.60 -6.42 9.52
C PHE A 139 -16.61 -5.72 10.46
N VAL A 140 -16.08 -4.57 10.06
CA VAL A 140 -15.17 -3.77 10.90
C VAL A 140 -15.86 -3.29 12.17
N VAL A 141 -17.12 -2.81 12.06
CA VAL A 141 -17.90 -2.29 13.18
C VAL A 141 -18.34 -3.39 14.15
N ILE A 142 -18.66 -4.60 13.65
CA ILE A 142 -19.12 -5.72 14.50
C ILE A 142 -18.02 -6.18 15.46
N GLY A 143 -16.76 -6.12 15.06
CA GLY A 143 -15.65 -6.29 15.99
C GLY A 143 -14.44 -7.05 15.47
N THR A 144 -13.31 -6.86 16.16
CA THR A 144 -11.97 -7.30 15.81
C THR A 144 -11.81 -8.82 15.70
N ASN A 145 -12.44 -9.60 16.62
CA ASN A 145 -12.23 -11.06 16.65
C ASN A 145 -12.79 -11.78 15.42
N GLY A 146 -13.92 -11.28 14.85
CA GLY A 146 -14.50 -11.83 13.63
C GLY A 146 -13.71 -11.44 12.39
N VAL A 147 -13.26 -10.19 12.33
CA VAL A 147 -12.46 -9.64 11.21
C VAL A 147 -11.13 -10.37 11.09
N ASP A 148 -10.45 -10.65 12.20
CA ASP A 148 -9.12 -11.27 12.22
C ASP A 148 -9.12 -12.67 11.61
N GLY A 149 -10.09 -13.51 11.98
CA GLY A 149 -10.24 -14.87 11.42
C GLY A 149 -10.56 -14.87 9.92
N ILE A 150 -11.51 -14.02 9.52
CA ILE A 150 -11.90 -13.88 8.11
C ILE A 150 -10.73 -13.31 7.28
N THR A 151 -10.06 -12.27 7.78
CA THR A 151 -8.92 -11.65 7.07
C THR A 151 -7.78 -12.63 6.86
N ARG A 152 -7.46 -13.49 7.84
CA ARG A 152 -6.44 -14.55 7.69
C ARG A 152 -6.82 -15.58 6.64
N LEU A 153 -8.07 -16.00 6.60
CA LEU A 153 -8.58 -16.93 5.58
C LEU A 153 -8.52 -16.31 4.19
N LEU A 154 -9.04 -15.09 4.04
CA LEU A 154 -9.02 -14.36 2.77
C LEU A 154 -7.59 -14.07 2.30
N PHE A 155 -6.68 -13.74 3.22
CA PHE A 155 -5.27 -13.53 2.91
C PHE A 155 -4.62 -14.81 2.38
N SER A 156 -4.87 -15.96 3.01
CA SER A 156 -4.36 -17.24 2.54
C SER A 156 -4.95 -17.60 1.16
N GLY A 157 -6.24 -17.36 0.96
CA GLY A 157 -6.91 -17.51 -0.32
C GLY A 157 -6.31 -16.60 -1.40
N LYS A 158 -6.04 -15.33 -1.07
CA LYS A 158 -5.39 -14.38 -1.97
C LYS A 158 -4.03 -14.90 -2.47
N ILE A 159 -3.17 -15.36 -1.56
CA ILE A 159 -1.85 -15.89 -1.93
C ILE A 159 -1.98 -17.12 -2.80
N PHE A 160 -2.90 -18.03 -2.47
CA PHE A 160 -3.16 -19.23 -3.27
C PHE A 160 -3.63 -18.87 -4.70
N VAL A 161 -4.62 -17.98 -4.82
CA VAL A 161 -5.12 -17.52 -6.12
C VAL A 161 -4.03 -16.75 -6.89
N PHE A 162 -3.22 -15.94 -6.21
CA PHE A 162 -2.09 -15.24 -6.84
C PHE A 162 -1.08 -16.22 -7.48
N ILE A 163 -0.75 -17.31 -6.79
CA ILE A 163 0.14 -18.34 -7.34
C ILE A 163 -0.48 -18.99 -8.58
N ILE A 164 -1.79 -19.28 -8.58
CA ILE A 164 -2.50 -19.82 -9.74
C ILE A 164 -2.46 -18.81 -10.90
N VAL A 165 -2.76 -17.55 -10.65
CA VAL A 165 -2.71 -16.49 -11.67
C VAL A 165 -1.31 -16.41 -12.29
N LEU A 166 -0.24 -16.38 -11.48
CA LEU A 166 1.13 -16.38 -11.99
C LEU A 166 1.46 -17.63 -12.79
N ALA A 167 1.04 -18.82 -12.31
CA ALA A 167 1.27 -20.08 -13.02
C ALA A 167 0.57 -20.14 -14.40
N MET A 168 -0.54 -19.41 -14.55
CA MET A 168 -1.25 -19.28 -15.82
C MET A 168 -0.66 -18.18 -16.72
N MET A 169 -0.20 -17.08 -16.14
CA MET A 169 0.31 -15.93 -16.90
C MET A 169 1.76 -16.12 -17.38
N LEU A 170 2.63 -16.70 -16.54
CA LEU A 170 4.06 -16.81 -16.87
C LEU A 170 4.37 -17.60 -18.14
N PRO A 171 3.65 -18.69 -18.48
CA PRO A 171 3.85 -19.39 -19.76
C PRO A 171 3.50 -18.56 -21.01
N GLU A 172 2.63 -17.55 -20.86
CA GLU A 172 2.19 -16.66 -21.96
C GLU A 172 3.15 -15.46 -22.17
N VAL A 173 4.22 -15.35 -21.39
CA VAL A 173 5.21 -14.27 -21.46
C VAL A 173 5.98 -14.35 -22.78
N VAL A 174 5.96 -13.27 -23.54
CA VAL A 174 6.75 -13.05 -24.74
C VAL A 174 8.03 -12.27 -24.36
N PRO A 175 9.23 -12.87 -24.46
CA PRO A 175 10.46 -12.21 -24.00
C PRO A 175 10.74 -10.85 -24.64
N MET A 176 10.32 -10.63 -25.90
CA MET A 176 10.47 -9.35 -26.58
C MET A 176 9.75 -8.20 -25.88
N ASN A 177 8.56 -8.45 -25.32
CA ASN A 177 7.80 -7.43 -24.59
C ASN A 177 8.53 -6.94 -23.32
N LEU A 178 9.39 -7.79 -22.73
CA LEU A 178 10.18 -7.42 -21.55
C LEU A 178 11.38 -6.52 -21.87
N MET A 179 11.74 -6.40 -23.15
CA MET A 179 12.87 -5.58 -23.61
C MET A 179 12.44 -4.17 -24.06
N GLU A 180 11.17 -3.85 -23.97
CA GLU A 180 10.64 -2.56 -24.36
C GLU A 180 11.16 -1.44 -23.45
N MET A 181 11.47 -0.30 -24.09
CA MET A 181 12.01 0.88 -23.42
C MET A 181 10.89 1.85 -23.03
N PRO A 182 11.13 2.76 -22.07
CA PRO A 182 10.13 3.76 -21.71
C PRO A 182 9.70 4.60 -22.89
N LEU A 183 8.38 4.81 -23.05
CA LEU A 183 7.82 5.77 -24.00
C LEU A 183 8.22 7.21 -23.66
N ASP A 184 8.32 7.49 -22.35
CA ASP A 184 8.87 8.71 -21.78
C ASP A 184 9.54 8.35 -20.43
N TYR A 185 10.81 8.72 -20.27
CA TYR A 185 11.57 8.46 -19.06
C TYR A 185 11.00 9.18 -17.83
N ALA A 186 10.29 10.29 -18.02
CA ALA A 186 9.64 11.01 -16.93
C ALA A 186 8.49 10.21 -16.29
N LEU A 187 7.89 9.25 -17.02
CA LEU A 187 6.89 8.32 -16.47
C LEU A 187 7.42 7.49 -15.31
N ILE A 188 8.73 7.20 -15.27
CA ILE A 188 9.36 6.46 -14.16
C ILE A 188 9.19 7.22 -12.84
N LEU A 189 9.36 8.55 -12.89
CA LEU A 189 9.13 9.40 -11.72
C LEU A 189 7.64 9.48 -11.39
N SER A 190 6.80 9.65 -12.39
CA SER A 190 5.34 9.77 -12.22
C SER A 190 4.70 8.53 -11.59
N ALA A 191 5.21 7.34 -11.87
CA ALA A 191 4.75 6.10 -11.23
C ALA A 191 5.22 5.95 -9.78
N GLY A 192 6.27 6.69 -9.39
CA GLY A 192 6.93 6.57 -8.08
C GLY A 192 5.98 6.55 -6.88
N PRO A 193 5.05 7.50 -6.72
CA PRO A 193 4.13 7.54 -5.57
C PRO A 193 3.26 6.30 -5.41
N VAL A 194 2.73 5.74 -6.49
CA VAL A 194 1.90 4.51 -6.46
C VAL A 194 2.74 3.30 -6.06
N PHE A 195 3.91 3.15 -6.67
CA PHE A 195 4.85 2.09 -6.33
C PHE A 195 5.34 2.20 -4.88
N PHE A 196 5.62 3.42 -4.42
CA PHE A 196 6.04 3.70 -3.06
C PHE A 196 4.96 3.29 -2.04
N THR A 197 3.70 3.65 -2.30
CA THR A 197 2.56 3.30 -1.44
C THR A 197 2.42 1.79 -1.26
N SER A 198 2.73 1.03 -2.29
CA SER A 198 2.61 -0.43 -2.28
C SER A 198 3.60 -1.13 -1.31
N TYR A 199 4.66 -0.45 -0.90
CA TYR A 199 5.61 -0.92 0.13
C TYR A 199 5.30 -0.39 1.54
N GLY A 200 4.15 0.20 1.79
CA GLY A 200 3.79 0.88 3.03
C GLY A 200 3.62 -0.01 4.27
N PHE A 201 4.66 -0.70 4.72
CA PHE A 201 4.64 -1.59 5.89
C PHE A 201 4.96 -0.91 7.23
N HIS A 202 5.41 0.34 7.24
CA HIS A 202 5.92 1.03 8.44
C HIS A 202 4.89 1.22 9.55
N VAL A 203 3.61 1.15 9.22
CA VAL A 203 2.50 1.27 10.17
C VAL A 203 2.50 0.15 11.24
N VAL A 204 3.13 -1.01 10.95
CA VAL A 204 3.18 -2.16 11.86
C VAL A 204 4.47 -2.22 12.69
N MET A 205 5.39 -1.26 12.58
CA MET A 205 6.71 -1.31 13.24
C MET A 205 6.60 -1.41 14.77
N GLY A 206 5.70 -0.66 15.40
CA GLY A 206 5.46 -0.75 16.84
C GLY A 206 4.97 -2.13 17.29
N SER A 207 4.01 -2.69 16.55
CA SER A 207 3.48 -4.03 16.82
C SER A 207 4.55 -5.11 16.65
N ILE A 208 5.41 -5.00 15.63
CA ILE A 208 6.52 -5.94 15.40
C ILE A 208 7.55 -5.84 16.54
N ASN A 209 7.93 -4.62 16.93
CA ASN A 209 8.86 -4.44 18.05
C ASN A 209 8.33 -5.08 19.33
N SER A 210 7.07 -4.84 19.65
CA SER A 210 6.40 -5.45 20.82
C SER A 210 6.36 -6.98 20.73
N TYR A 211 5.97 -7.53 19.58
CA TYR A 211 5.87 -8.98 19.34
C TYR A 211 7.24 -9.69 19.46
N LEU A 212 8.32 -9.01 19.07
CA LEU A 212 9.69 -9.49 19.16
C LEU A 212 10.37 -9.18 20.51
N ASP A 213 9.64 -8.64 21.50
CA ASP A 213 10.15 -8.25 22.80
C ASP A 213 11.33 -7.25 22.75
N GLY A 214 11.44 -6.44 21.67
CA GLY A 214 12.51 -5.49 21.44
C GLY A 214 13.84 -6.13 21.00
N ASP A 215 13.84 -7.39 20.53
CA ASP A 215 15.05 -8.07 20.03
C ASP A 215 15.50 -7.45 18.69
N VAL A 216 16.55 -6.65 18.76
CA VAL A 216 17.11 -5.89 17.64
C VAL A 216 17.51 -6.79 16.47
N LYS A 217 18.13 -7.96 16.73
CA LYS A 217 18.59 -8.87 15.67
C LYS A 217 17.40 -9.49 14.94
N ARG A 218 16.41 -9.96 15.69
CA ARG A 218 15.18 -10.54 15.10
C ARG A 218 14.38 -9.48 14.34
N PHE A 219 14.32 -8.26 14.87
CA PHE A 219 13.60 -7.16 14.21
C PHE A 219 14.22 -6.80 12.86
N ARG A 220 15.54 -6.66 12.80
CA ARG A 220 16.28 -6.45 11.53
C ARG A 220 16.01 -7.57 10.53
N THR A 221 16.16 -8.82 10.95
CA THR A 221 15.93 -9.98 10.08
C THR A 221 14.49 -10.02 9.58
N ALA A 222 13.52 -9.72 10.45
CA ALA A 222 12.10 -9.68 10.08
C ALA A 222 11.81 -8.61 9.02
N ILE A 223 12.43 -7.42 9.12
CA ILE A 223 12.27 -6.35 8.13
C ILE A 223 12.85 -6.78 6.78
N ILE A 224 14.10 -7.27 6.75
CA ILE A 224 14.77 -7.66 5.49
C ILE A 224 13.99 -8.78 4.79
N LEU A 225 13.64 -9.85 5.51
CA LEU A 225 12.87 -10.95 4.95
C LEU A 225 11.45 -10.53 4.57
N GLY A 226 10.79 -9.76 5.45
CA GLY A 226 9.42 -9.33 5.26
C GLY A 226 9.24 -8.36 4.09
N THR A 227 10.25 -7.59 3.74
CA THR A 227 10.22 -6.69 2.57
C THR A 227 10.68 -7.37 1.28
N ALA A 228 11.54 -8.40 1.38
CA ALA A 228 11.99 -9.17 0.22
C ALA A 228 10.85 -10.00 -0.39
N ILE A 229 9.90 -10.49 0.41
CA ILE A 229 8.73 -11.25 -0.06
C ILE A 229 7.86 -10.40 -1.01
N PRO A 230 7.38 -9.19 -0.64
CA PRO A 230 6.62 -8.35 -1.56
C PRO A 230 7.44 -7.92 -2.78
N LEU A 231 8.75 -7.64 -2.65
CA LEU A 231 9.59 -7.36 -3.82
C LEU A 231 9.51 -8.52 -4.84
N SER A 232 9.69 -9.76 -4.39
CA SER A 232 9.62 -10.94 -5.26
C SER A 232 8.24 -11.09 -5.90
N ALA A 233 7.17 -10.89 -5.13
CA ALA A 233 5.80 -10.95 -5.64
C ALA A 233 5.53 -9.86 -6.69
N TYR A 234 6.00 -8.63 -6.45
CA TYR A 234 5.82 -7.51 -7.38
C TYR A 234 6.63 -7.68 -8.65
N LEU A 235 7.88 -8.16 -8.56
CA LEU A 235 8.68 -8.45 -9.75
C LEU A 235 8.04 -9.54 -10.61
N LEU A 236 7.53 -10.62 -10.01
CA LEU A 236 6.82 -11.68 -10.74
C LEU A 236 5.50 -11.16 -11.34
N TRP A 237 4.77 -10.31 -10.63
CA TRP A 237 3.55 -9.69 -11.13
C TRP A 237 3.82 -8.78 -12.32
N GLN A 238 4.83 -7.92 -12.24
CA GLN A 238 5.22 -7.03 -13.34
C GLN A 238 5.82 -7.82 -14.52
N LEU A 239 6.59 -8.85 -14.27
CA LEU A 239 7.11 -9.74 -15.32
C LEU A 239 5.95 -10.41 -16.08
N ALA A 240 4.96 -10.93 -15.36
CA ALA A 240 3.81 -11.57 -15.98
C ALA A 240 2.96 -10.59 -16.80
N THR A 241 2.69 -9.40 -16.26
CA THR A 241 1.86 -8.39 -16.93
C THR A 241 2.59 -7.75 -18.12
N HIS A 242 3.80 -7.23 -17.95
CA HIS A 242 4.57 -6.66 -19.05
C HIS A 242 4.99 -7.70 -20.11
N GLY A 243 5.14 -8.96 -19.72
CA GLY A 243 5.51 -10.01 -20.66
C GLY A 243 4.36 -10.43 -21.58
N ILE A 244 3.12 -10.36 -21.10
CA ILE A 244 1.93 -10.68 -21.91
C ILE A 244 1.59 -9.53 -22.86
N PHE A 245 1.72 -8.30 -22.40
CA PHE A 245 1.29 -7.12 -23.15
C PHE A 245 2.45 -6.54 -23.97
N ASN A 246 2.23 -6.34 -25.27
CA ASN A 246 3.04 -5.38 -26.04
C ASN A 246 2.75 -3.97 -25.49
N GLN A 247 3.78 -3.17 -25.25
CA GLN A 247 3.66 -1.87 -24.58
C GLN A 247 2.67 -0.93 -25.26
N ASN A 248 2.73 -0.81 -26.59
CA ASN A 248 1.84 0.08 -27.33
C ASN A 248 0.38 -0.34 -27.26
N GLU A 249 0.12 -1.63 -27.34
CA GLU A 249 -1.19 -2.23 -27.21
C GLU A 249 -1.73 -2.06 -25.79
N PHE A 250 -0.91 -2.33 -24.79
CA PHE A 250 -1.24 -2.14 -23.38
C PHE A 250 -1.62 -0.69 -23.07
N VAL A 251 -0.79 0.26 -23.51
CA VAL A 251 -1.05 1.70 -23.36
C VAL A 251 -2.34 2.11 -24.07
N THR A 252 -2.62 1.56 -25.26
CA THR A 252 -3.84 1.88 -26.01
C THR A 252 -5.08 1.40 -25.25
N ILE A 253 -5.08 0.16 -24.76
CA ILE A 253 -6.19 -0.40 -23.98
C ILE A 253 -6.41 0.42 -22.70
N LEU A 254 -5.34 0.78 -22.00
CA LEU A 254 -5.46 1.57 -20.77
C LEU A 254 -5.89 3.01 -21.00
N LYS A 255 -5.61 3.61 -22.17
CA LYS A 255 -6.17 4.93 -22.53
C LYS A 255 -7.70 4.90 -22.71
N GLU A 256 -8.23 3.77 -23.19
CA GLU A 256 -9.68 3.59 -23.34
C GLU A 256 -10.35 3.28 -22.00
N ASN A 257 -9.70 2.48 -21.15
CA ASN A 257 -10.22 2.10 -19.84
C ASN A 257 -9.09 1.99 -18.80
N PRO A 258 -8.69 3.10 -18.13
CA PRO A 258 -7.58 3.13 -17.17
C PRO A 258 -7.96 2.58 -15.80
N THR A 259 -8.69 1.47 -15.74
CA THR A 259 -9.23 0.89 -14.51
C THR A 259 -8.77 -0.55 -14.30
N LEU A 260 -9.04 -1.11 -13.11
CA LEU A 260 -8.79 -2.53 -12.82
C LEU A 260 -9.58 -3.44 -13.76
N THR A 261 -10.81 -3.07 -14.08
CA THR A 261 -11.65 -3.78 -15.04
C THR A 261 -11.06 -3.72 -16.45
N GLY A 262 -10.49 -2.58 -16.85
CA GLY A 262 -9.75 -2.44 -18.11
C GLY A 262 -8.58 -3.41 -18.20
N LEU A 263 -7.79 -3.54 -17.14
CA LEU A 263 -6.67 -4.49 -17.07
C LEU A 263 -7.13 -5.96 -17.16
N ILE A 264 -8.25 -6.31 -16.51
CA ILE A 264 -8.85 -7.65 -16.61
C ILE A 264 -9.28 -7.94 -18.05
N ASN A 265 -9.99 -7.00 -18.68
CA ASN A 265 -10.47 -7.13 -20.05
C ASN A 265 -9.30 -7.21 -21.05
N ALA A 266 -8.26 -6.40 -20.87
CA ALA A 266 -7.03 -6.48 -21.64
C ALA A 266 -6.40 -7.86 -21.57
N THR A 267 -6.24 -8.39 -20.35
CA THR A 267 -5.68 -9.73 -20.14
C THR A 267 -6.52 -10.80 -20.83
N LYS A 268 -7.85 -10.71 -20.73
CA LYS A 268 -8.76 -11.65 -21.42
C LYS A 268 -8.58 -11.59 -22.95
N THR A 269 -8.56 -10.38 -23.51
CA THR A 269 -8.47 -10.17 -24.97
C THR A 269 -7.17 -10.74 -25.52
N LEU A 270 -6.05 -10.48 -24.84
CA LEU A 270 -4.72 -10.83 -25.34
C LEU A 270 -4.34 -12.30 -25.10
N THR A 271 -4.77 -12.89 -23.98
CA THR A 271 -4.49 -14.31 -23.70
C THR A 271 -5.52 -15.26 -24.30
N GLY A 272 -6.72 -14.79 -24.64
CA GLY A 272 -7.84 -15.64 -25.06
C GLY A 272 -8.31 -16.64 -23.98
N SER A 273 -7.81 -16.53 -22.74
CA SER A 273 -8.07 -17.49 -21.68
C SER A 273 -9.32 -17.13 -20.88
N ASP A 274 -10.40 -17.90 -21.08
CA ASP A 274 -11.62 -17.77 -20.28
C ASP A 274 -11.40 -18.08 -18.79
N VAL A 275 -10.48 -19.00 -18.48
CA VAL A 275 -10.16 -19.35 -17.08
C VAL A 275 -9.48 -18.19 -16.39
N LEU A 276 -8.47 -17.57 -17.02
CA LEU A 276 -7.76 -16.42 -16.48
C LEU A 276 -8.71 -15.23 -16.28
N SER A 277 -9.63 -15.00 -17.23
CA SER A 277 -10.63 -13.92 -17.12
C SER A 277 -11.59 -14.07 -15.93
N ARG A 278 -11.78 -15.30 -15.41
CA ARG A 278 -12.62 -15.58 -14.22
C ARG A 278 -11.81 -15.53 -12.92
N ILE A 279 -10.54 -15.91 -12.96
CA ILE A 279 -9.70 -15.99 -11.75
C ILE A 279 -9.11 -14.62 -11.37
N LEU A 280 -8.76 -13.77 -12.35
CA LEU A 280 -8.23 -12.43 -12.10
C LEU A 280 -9.17 -11.55 -11.26
N PRO A 281 -10.48 -11.43 -11.53
CA PRO A 281 -11.39 -10.68 -10.67
C PRO A 281 -11.44 -11.22 -9.24
N VAL A 282 -11.33 -12.54 -9.04
CA VAL A 282 -11.27 -13.16 -7.71
C VAL A 282 -10.01 -12.72 -6.97
N PHE A 283 -8.84 -12.75 -7.64
CA PHE A 283 -7.59 -12.27 -7.06
C PHE A 283 -7.68 -10.80 -6.67
N TYR A 284 -8.16 -9.95 -7.57
CA TYR A 284 -8.30 -8.50 -7.33
C TYR A 284 -9.27 -8.20 -6.19
N SER A 285 -10.42 -8.90 -6.16
CA SER A 285 -11.40 -8.76 -5.07
C SER A 285 -10.81 -9.17 -3.73
N LEU A 286 -10.10 -10.30 -3.64
CA LEU A 286 -9.44 -10.74 -2.43
C LEU A 286 -8.37 -9.74 -1.97
N ALA A 287 -7.59 -9.17 -2.90
CA ALA A 287 -6.58 -8.17 -2.58
C ALA A 287 -7.19 -6.89 -2.03
N LEU A 288 -8.25 -6.37 -2.66
CA LEU A 288 -8.96 -5.16 -2.21
C LEU A 288 -9.69 -5.37 -0.89
N ILE A 289 -10.42 -6.47 -0.73
CA ILE A 289 -11.17 -6.77 0.49
C ILE A 289 -10.22 -6.91 1.69
N THR A 290 -9.12 -7.68 1.55
CA THR A 290 -8.15 -7.84 2.64
C THR A 290 -7.46 -6.53 3.01
N SER A 291 -7.12 -5.70 2.03
CA SER A 291 -6.50 -4.39 2.24
C SER A 291 -7.47 -3.41 2.89
N PHE A 292 -8.72 -3.35 2.41
CA PHE A 292 -9.75 -2.50 2.99
C PHE A 292 -10.02 -2.87 4.46
N LEU A 293 -10.24 -4.16 4.75
CA LEU A 293 -10.50 -4.60 6.13
C LEU A 293 -9.35 -4.27 7.06
N GLY A 294 -8.10 -4.48 6.65
CA GLY A 294 -6.93 -4.17 7.46
C GLY A 294 -6.77 -2.67 7.74
N VAL A 295 -6.91 -1.83 6.71
CA VAL A 295 -6.78 -0.37 6.84
C VAL A 295 -7.94 0.23 7.60
N ALA A 296 -9.18 -0.17 7.29
CA ALA A 296 -10.38 0.33 7.96
C ALA A 296 -10.41 -0.06 9.45
N LEU A 297 -9.96 -1.28 9.79
CA LEU A 297 -9.83 -1.71 11.19
C LEU A 297 -8.78 -0.88 11.92
N GLY A 298 -7.60 -0.70 11.32
CA GLY A 298 -6.54 0.14 11.91
C GLY A 298 -6.98 1.59 12.12
N LEU A 299 -7.73 2.15 11.17
CA LEU A 299 -8.32 3.48 11.28
C LEU A 299 -9.37 3.55 12.40
N PHE A 300 -10.28 2.58 12.47
CA PHE A 300 -11.34 2.50 13.48
C PHE A 300 -10.75 2.39 14.90
N GLU A 301 -9.77 1.52 15.10
CA GLU A 301 -9.11 1.34 16.40
C GLU A 301 -8.28 2.57 16.78
N GLY A 302 -7.54 3.15 15.81
CA GLY A 302 -6.77 4.37 16.03
C GLY A 302 -7.66 5.55 16.42
N LEU A 303 -8.80 5.73 15.75
CA LEU A 303 -9.79 6.76 16.11
C LEU A 303 -10.40 6.51 17.49
N ASN A 304 -10.68 5.25 17.85
CA ASN A 304 -11.18 4.90 19.18
C ASN A 304 -10.19 5.33 20.27
N ASP A 305 -8.91 5.07 20.08
CA ASP A 305 -7.85 5.48 21.00
C ASP A 305 -7.71 7.01 21.06
N LEU A 306 -7.80 7.67 19.92
CA LEU A 306 -7.75 9.13 19.84
C LEU A 306 -8.92 9.77 20.56
N PHE A 307 -10.16 9.29 20.33
CA PHE A 307 -11.39 9.80 20.95
C PHE A 307 -11.34 9.62 22.49
N LYS A 308 -10.92 8.45 22.96
CA LYS A 308 -10.73 8.20 24.40
C LYS A 308 -9.76 9.18 25.04
N ARG A 309 -8.60 9.44 24.39
CA ARG A 309 -7.59 10.38 24.87
C ARG A 309 -8.07 11.83 24.85
N ALA A 310 -8.83 12.20 23.81
CA ALA A 310 -9.41 13.54 23.68
C ALA A 310 -10.67 13.73 24.52
N LYS A 311 -11.11 12.69 25.26
CA LYS A 311 -12.36 12.68 26.04
C LYS A 311 -13.60 12.95 25.20
N ILE A 312 -13.57 12.59 23.92
CA ILE A 312 -14.71 12.62 22.99
C ILE A 312 -15.51 11.33 23.17
N PRO A 313 -16.86 11.36 23.12
CA PRO A 313 -17.65 10.14 23.19
C PRO A 313 -17.29 9.13 22.09
N ALA A 314 -16.67 8.02 22.48
CA ALA A 314 -16.22 6.94 21.59
C ALA A 314 -17.29 5.83 21.49
N ASN A 315 -18.52 6.19 21.10
CA ASN A 315 -19.54 5.20 20.82
C ASN A 315 -19.36 4.62 19.40
N ARG A 316 -19.99 3.45 19.15
CA ARG A 316 -19.84 2.77 17.84
C ARG A 316 -20.30 3.63 16.67
N LEU A 317 -21.37 4.41 16.82
CA LEU A 317 -21.89 5.26 15.76
C LEU A 317 -20.91 6.39 15.40
N SER A 318 -20.41 7.13 16.41
CA SER A 318 -19.43 8.21 16.15
C SER A 318 -18.15 7.71 15.52
N LEU A 319 -17.65 6.54 15.95
CA LEU A 319 -16.46 5.90 15.35
C LEU A 319 -16.75 5.45 13.92
N THR A 320 -17.91 4.84 13.65
CA THR A 320 -18.31 4.43 12.29
C THR A 320 -18.37 5.62 11.36
N MET A 321 -19.03 6.70 11.79
CA MET A 321 -19.12 7.93 10.99
C MET A 321 -17.74 8.54 10.74
N ALA A 322 -16.89 8.65 11.75
CA ALA A 322 -15.55 9.19 11.62
C ALA A 322 -14.66 8.32 10.71
N THR A 323 -14.81 7.00 10.77
CA THR A 323 -13.99 6.06 9.97
C THR A 323 -14.40 6.08 8.50
N PHE A 324 -15.68 6.03 8.18
CA PHE A 324 -16.14 5.71 6.83
C PHE A 324 -16.64 6.94 6.04
N ILE A 325 -17.20 7.98 6.68
CA ILE A 325 -17.75 9.13 5.94
C ILE A 325 -16.67 9.88 5.15
N PRO A 326 -15.50 10.26 5.71
CA PRO A 326 -14.52 11.03 4.96
C PRO A 326 -14.00 10.30 3.72
N PRO A 327 -13.54 9.04 3.77
CA PRO A 327 -13.05 8.34 2.60
C PRO A 327 -14.16 7.97 1.62
N LEU A 328 -15.40 7.69 2.11
CA LEU A 328 -16.55 7.44 1.25
C LEU A 328 -16.98 8.72 0.49
N ALA A 329 -16.94 9.88 1.12
CA ALA A 329 -17.20 11.13 0.43
C ALA A 329 -16.22 11.31 -0.75
N PHE A 330 -14.91 11.13 -0.54
CA PHE A 330 -13.95 11.16 -1.63
C PHE A 330 -14.30 10.14 -2.73
N ALA A 331 -14.59 8.90 -2.37
CA ALA A 331 -14.89 7.83 -3.33
C ALA A 331 -16.15 8.10 -4.16
N LEU A 332 -17.17 8.75 -3.59
CA LEU A 332 -18.40 9.11 -4.31
C LEU A 332 -18.24 10.35 -5.20
N PHE A 333 -17.36 11.30 -4.81
CA PHE A 333 -17.05 12.46 -5.66
C PHE A 333 -16.09 12.11 -6.80
N TYR A 334 -15.17 11.16 -6.58
CA TYR A 334 -14.17 10.68 -7.55
C TYR A 334 -14.25 9.16 -7.70
N PRO A 335 -15.34 8.61 -8.28
CA PRO A 335 -15.57 7.17 -8.30
C PRO A 335 -14.52 6.38 -9.09
N ASN A 336 -13.87 6.98 -10.08
CA ASN A 336 -12.75 6.40 -10.83
C ASN A 336 -11.36 6.76 -10.23
N GLY A 337 -11.32 7.23 -8.99
CA GLY A 337 -10.13 7.80 -8.35
C GLY A 337 -9.19 6.79 -7.69
N PHE A 338 -9.23 5.51 -8.02
CA PHE A 338 -8.40 4.48 -7.39
C PHE A 338 -6.90 4.79 -7.45
N ILE A 339 -6.38 5.02 -8.67
CA ILE A 339 -4.96 5.32 -8.88
C ILE A 339 -4.58 6.68 -8.28
N ALA A 340 -5.44 7.69 -8.47
CA ALA A 340 -5.22 9.02 -7.90
C ALA A 340 -5.15 8.99 -6.37
N ALA A 341 -6.07 8.27 -5.71
CA ALA A 341 -6.06 8.10 -4.26
C ALA A 341 -4.80 7.39 -3.76
N LEU A 342 -4.31 6.37 -4.49
CA LEU A 342 -3.05 5.70 -4.18
C LEU A 342 -1.84 6.63 -4.39
N GLY A 343 -1.87 7.48 -5.41
CA GLY A 343 -0.84 8.50 -5.65
C GLY A 343 -0.75 9.50 -4.50
N TYR A 344 -1.88 10.03 -4.03
CA TYR A 344 -1.93 10.91 -2.84
C TYR A 344 -1.56 10.18 -1.55
N ALA A 345 -1.97 8.91 -1.40
CA ALA A 345 -1.49 8.08 -0.29
C ALA A 345 0.03 7.93 -0.32
N GLY A 346 0.66 7.88 -1.50
CA GLY A 346 2.12 7.85 -1.67
C GLY A 346 2.83 9.06 -1.07
N LEU A 347 2.29 10.25 -1.23
CA LEU A 347 2.80 11.47 -0.61
C LEU A 347 2.81 11.37 0.92
N LEU A 348 1.68 10.93 1.49
CA LEU A 348 1.52 10.78 2.94
C LEU A 348 2.37 9.63 3.47
N CYS A 349 2.47 8.55 2.71
CA CYS A 349 3.33 7.42 2.98
C CYS A 349 4.81 7.86 2.98
N ALA A 350 5.26 8.70 2.04
CA ALA A 350 6.61 9.23 2.00
C ALA A 350 6.93 10.05 3.26
N PHE A 351 5.99 10.83 3.75
CA PHE A 351 6.18 11.53 5.03
C PHE A 351 6.34 10.54 6.18
N TYR A 352 5.39 9.60 6.35
CA TYR A 352 5.35 8.68 7.48
C TYR A 352 6.45 7.62 7.42
N CYS A 353 6.79 7.13 6.22
CA CYS A 353 7.73 6.04 6.02
C CYS A 353 9.18 6.49 5.79
N LEU A 354 9.44 7.76 5.40
CA LEU A 354 10.79 8.29 5.19
C LEU A 354 11.08 9.48 6.10
N ILE A 355 10.35 10.59 5.94
CA ILE A 355 10.68 11.85 6.62
C ILE A 355 10.68 11.67 8.15
N LEU A 356 9.65 11.03 8.68
CA LEU A 356 9.51 10.81 10.12
C LEU A 356 10.63 9.94 10.71
N PRO A 357 10.94 8.71 10.19
CA PRO A 357 12.03 7.90 10.73
C PRO A 357 13.40 8.53 10.53
N ILE A 358 13.64 9.30 9.46
CA ILE A 358 14.87 10.07 9.27
C ILE A 358 15.02 11.10 10.38
N GLY A 359 13.98 11.89 10.65
CA GLY A 359 13.98 12.88 11.73
C GLY A 359 14.21 12.25 13.10
N LEU A 360 13.54 11.13 13.38
CA LEU A 360 13.72 10.38 14.63
C LEU A 360 15.15 9.84 14.76
N ALA A 361 15.67 9.17 13.72
CA ALA A 361 17.03 8.63 13.73
C ALA A 361 18.08 9.73 13.87
N TRP A 362 17.87 10.88 13.24
CA TRP A 362 18.75 12.05 13.39
C TRP A 362 18.84 12.51 14.85
N ARG A 363 17.70 12.63 15.53
CA ARG A 363 17.63 13.01 16.96
C ARG A 363 18.23 11.94 17.85
N VAL A 364 17.91 10.66 17.60
CA VAL A 364 18.48 9.52 18.32
C VAL A 364 20.01 9.55 18.23
N ARG A 365 20.57 9.74 17.05
CA ARG A 365 22.03 9.80 16.84
C ARG A 365 22.71 10.97 17.55
N GLN A 366 22.01 12.09 17.74
CA GLN A 366 22.51 13.23 18.50
C GLN A 366 22.54 12.98 20.01
N GLN A 367 21.50 12.30 20.53
CA GLN A 367 21.33 12.09 21.98
C GLN A 367 21.97 10.80 22.49
N HIS A 368 22.03 9.76 21.65
CA HIS A 368 22.52 8.43 22.01
C HIS A 368 23.71 8.03 21.13
N LYS A 369 24.94 8.33 21.60
CA LYS A 369 26.16 8.07 20.81
C LYS A 369 26.52 6.58 20.72
N ASN A 370 26.18 5.78 21.72
CA ASN A 370 26.60 4.38 21.90
C ASN A 370 25.40 3.42 21.80
N LEU A 371 24.70 3.39 20.65
CA LEU A 371 23.67 2.39 20.44
C LEU A 371 24.29 1.05 19.98
N PRO A 372 23.78 -0.10 20.47
CA PRO A 372 24.21 -1.44 20.06
C PRO A 372 24.08 -1.67 18.55
N TYR A 373 23.08 -1.08 17.93
CA TYR A 373 22.85 -1.13 16.49
C TYR A 373 22.62 0.27 15.92
N ARG A 374 23.32 0.56 14.84
CA ARG A 374 23.14 1.75 14.02
C ARG A 374 23.16 1.34 12.57
N VAL A 375 22.23 1.87 11.77
CA VAL A 375 22.16 1.59 10.34
C VAL A 375 23.38 2.20 9.64
N ALA A 376 23.95 1.46 8.68
CA ALA A 376 25.11 1.91 7.91
C ALA A 376 24.82 3.18 7.08
N GLY A 377 25.87 3.86 6.59
CA GLY A 377 25.75 5.05 5.74
C GLY A 377 25.70 6.40 6.48
N GLY A 378 25.65 6.38 7.81
CA GLY A 378 25.76 7.58 8.63
C GLY A 378 24.69 8.65 8.33
N ASN A 379 25.04 9.93 8.49
CA ASN A 379 24.14 11.04 8.22
C ASN A 379 24.00 11.34 6.73
N GLY A 380 24.99 10.96 5.90
CA GLY A 380 24.89 11.13 4.45
C GLY A 380 23.73 10.37 3.85
N MET A 381 23.50 9.13 4.31
CA MET A 381 22.37 8.32 3.86
C MET A 381 21.02 8.88 4.34
N LEU A 382 20.97 9.48 5.55
CA LEU A 382 19.75 10.17 6.01
C LEU A 382 19.41 11.38 5.11
N VAL A 383 20.41 12.15 4.68
CA VAL A 383 20.21 13.28 3.76
C VAL A 383 19.76 12.77 2.38
N PHE A 384 20.38 11.71 1.88
CA PHE A 384 19.97 11.08 0.61
C PHE A 384 18.50 10.64 0.65
N GLU A 385 18.09 9.90 1.68
CA GLU A 385 16.71 9.48 1.85
C GLU A 385 15.74 10.67 2.02
N LEU A 386 16.15 11.72 2.71
CA LEU A 386 15.36 12.93 2.85
C LEU A 386 15.08 13.56 1.47
N ILE A 387 16.12 13.68 0.63
CA ILE A 387 15.97 14.23 -0.73
C ILE A 387 14.98 13.39 -1.55
N ILE A 388 15.13 12.06 -1.52
CA ILE A 388 14.20 11.16 -2.24
C ILE A 388 12.78 11.27 -1.67
N GLY A 389 12.62 11.32 -0.35
CA GLY A 389 11.32 11.50 0.29
C GLY A 389 10.63 12.81 -0.14
N LEU A 390 11.37 13.92 -0.17
CA LEU A 390 10.87 15.21 -0.64
C LEU A 390 10.51 15.16 -2.14
N LEU A 391 11.31 14.48 -2.95
CA LEU A 391 11.02 14.28 -4.37
C LEU A 391 9.69 13.51 -4.55
N ILE A 392 9.50 12.40 -3.87
CA ILE A 392 8.26 11.61 -3.94
C ILE A 392 7.05 12.46 -3.53
N ILE A 393 7.19 13.29 -2.49
CA ILE A 393 6.14 14.23 -2.07
C ILE A 393 5.85 15.27 -3.16
N ALA A 394 6.87 15.73 -3.89
CA ALA A 394 6.71 16.76 -4.93
C ALA A 394 6.06 16.21 -6.22
N ILE A 395 6.24 14.93 -6.55
CA ILE A 395 5.80 14.34 -7.82
C ILE A 395 4.32 14.62 -8.15
N PRO A 396 3.33 14.39 -7.28
CA PRO A 396 1.92 14.68 -7.62
C PRO A 396 1.67 16.14 -7.99
N PHE A 397 2.37 17.08 -7.33
CA PHE A 397 2.27 18.51 -7.65
C PHE A 397 2.96 18.87 -8.97
N LEU A 398 4.08 18.21 -9.30
CA LEU A 398 4.78 18.38 -10.57
C LEU A 398 3.94 17.84 -11.74
N ILE A 399 3.22 16.72 -11.55
CA ILE A 399 2.27 16.20 -12.54
C ILE A 399 1.12 17.20 -12.73
N GLN A 400 0.53 17.70 -11.65
CA GLN A 400 -0.57 18.67 -11.70
C GLN A 400 -0.14 19.99 -12.36
N ALA A 401 1.10 20.42 -12.17
CA ALA A 401 1.67 21.62 -12.80
C ALA A 401 2.14 21.40 -14.26
N GLY A 402 2.03 20.17 -14.79
CA GLY A 402 2.44 19.83 -16.16
C GLY A 402 3.94 19.68 -16.38
N PHE A 403 4.74 19.62 -15.33
CA PHE A 403 6.19 19.37 -15.42
C PHE A 403 6.52 17.87 -15.59
N LEU A 404 5.64 16.99 -15.15
CA LEU A 404 5.75 15.55 -15.35
C LEU A 404 4.53 15.03 -16.09
N PRO A 405 4.69 14.02 -16.95
CA PRO A 405 3.56 13.38 -17.62
C PRO A 405 2.67 12.68 -16.60
N GLN A 406 1.37 12.66 -16.87
CA GLN A 406 0.45 11.82 -16.12
C GLN A 406 0.66 10.37 -16.51
N VAL A 407 0.74 9.46 -15.52
CA VAL A 407 0.65 8.02 -15.80
C VAL A 407 -0.73 7.71 -16.39
N ILE A 408 -0.78 6.66 -17.21
CA ILE A 408 -2.04 6.23 -17.82
C ILE A 408 -2.87 5.60 -16.71
N GLY A 409 -3.90 6.30 -16.26
CA GLY A 409 -4.74 5.84 -15.17
C GLY A 409 -5.46 6.98 -14.46
#